data_781b404d80f75c18c780a3d3242667a9
#
_entry.id   781b404d80f75c18c780a3d3242667a9
#
_cell.length_a   1.000
_cell.length_b   1.000
_cell.length_c   1.000
_cell.angle_alpha   90.00
_cell.angle_beta   90.00
_cell.angle_gamma   90.00
#
_symmetry.space_group_name_H-M   'P 1'
#
loop_
_entity.id
_entity.type
_entity.pdbx_description
1 polymer ?
#
loop_
_entity_poly.entity_id
_entity_poly.type
_entity_poly.pdbx_seq_one_letter_code
_entity_poly.pdbx_strand_id
1 'polypeptide(L)'
;MTEEPLPADSLKAADLIRDEARRAPDKPGVYRMYGEDGACLYVGKARSLKKRILQYAQGRFHTQRIGLMVSLTRSMELVVTASETEALLLESNFIKKLKPRFNVVLRDDKSFAELMIRRDHRAPQVRKHRGAHTLKGDYFGPFASTWAVNRTLTTLQKAFLLRSCSDSVYETRTRPCMLHQIKRCSAPCTGLISLEDYGQLVDEAEAFLRGRSRAVIGRLSKEMQAASDAMDFEQAARVRDRIRALSAIAMENSVSAEGVAEADVFALHSDGGQACVQVFFYRGGQNWGGRAYFPRVDRADTDPEILAAFLGQFYEDKPLPRQILANVRPHEKELLEEAFSMKAKTVDGRRVVTIELPQRGPRRALVDHALTNAREALGRRMAESSAQGKILDEVCEAFGLEARPERIEVYDNSHIQGTNAVGGMIVAGPEGFRKTQYRKFNIRGDELTPGDDYGMMREVLRRRFGRLAKEEEAGEEVERPDLVLIDGGAGQLAEAVAVMAELGLHDIPVVGVAKGPDRDAGLERFFIPGKPPFMLPLKSPALYYLQRLRDEAHRFAIGAHRTRRSMDIKKNPLDEIEGVGPGRKKALLHAFGSAKGVGRASVVDLVKVEGINQALAERIHAFFRKA
;
A
#
# COMPACT_ATOMS: atom_id res chain seq x y z
N MET A 1 48.89 10.02 14.04
CA MET A 1 47.44 10.10 13.98
C MET A 1 46.97 10.59 15.33
N THR A 2 46.77 11.88 15.47
CA THR A 2 46.28 12.53 16.69
C THR A 2 44.80 12.25 16.81
N GLU A 3 44.41 11.53 17.87
CA GLU A 3 43.01 11.33 18.24
C GLU A 3 42.40 12.71 18.57
N GLU A 4 41.47 13.20 17.73
CA GLU A 4 40.65 14.35 18.09
C GLU A 4 39.79 13.98 19.31
N PRO A 5 39.68 14.81 20.34
CA PRO A 5 38.89 14.55 21.52
C PRO A 5 37.41 14.52 21.12
N LEU A 6 36.70 13.46 21.55
CA LEU A 6 35.26 13.29 21.36
C LEU A 6 34.51 14.49 21.96
N PRO A 7 33.43 14.98 21.31
CA PRO A 7 32.56 16.05 21.84
C PRO A 7 32.04 15.71 23.25
N ALA A 8 31.90 16.71 24.12
CA ALA A 8 31.46 16.53 25.52
C ALA A 8 30.16 15.74 25.67
N ASP A 9 29.25 15.83 24.70
CA ASP A 9 27.99 15.06 24.68
C ASP A 9 28.19 13.56 24.37
N SER A 10 29.25 13.19 23.66
CA SER A 10 29.64 11.80 23.45
C SER A 10 30.12 11.12 24.73
N LEU A 11 30.78 11.86 25.63
CA LEU A 11 31.22 11.33 26.92
C LEU A 11 30.05 11.04 27.85
N LYS A 12 29.06 11.93 27.91
CA LYS A 12 27.82 11.72 28.71
C LYS A 12 27.04 10.53 28.21
N ALA A 13 26.89 10.37 26.90
CA ALA A 13 26.18 9.23 26.29
C ALA A 13 26.95 7.91 26.54
N ALA A 14 28.28 7.91 26.45
CA ALA A 14 29.09 6.72 26.75
C ALA A 14 29.01 6.29 28.22
N ASP A 15 28.90 7.22 29.16
CA ASP A 15 28.73 6.93 30.59
C ASP A 15 27.33 6.35 30.87
N LEU A 16 26.28 6.90 30.28
CA LEU A 16 24.94 6.36 30.35
C LEU A 16 24.91 4.90 29.84
N ILE A 17 25.48 4.66 28.64
CA ILE A 17 25.52 3.31 28.07
C ILE A 17 26.34 2.35 28.94
N ARG A 18 27.42 2.83 29.60
CA ARG A 18 28.22 2.03 30.54
C ARG A 18 27.42 1.64 31.78
N ASP A 19 26.61 2.55 32.31
CA ASP A 19 25.77 2.27 33.47
C ASP A 19 24.64 1.28 33.12
N GLU A 20 24.03 1.42 31.95
CA GLU A 20 23.06 0.44 31.44
C GLU A 20 23.72 -0.94 31.20
N ALA A 21 24.95 -0.97 30.67
CA ALA A 21 25.69 -2.22 30.49
C ALA A 21 25.99 -2.94 31.82
N ARG A 22 26.22 -2.20 32.93
CA ARG A 22 26.42 -2.79 34.26
C ARG A 22 25.16 -3.47 34.79
N ARG A 23 23.99 -2.90 34.49
CA ARG A 23 22.66 -3.42 34.91
C ARG A 23 22.14 -4.51 33.98
N ALA A 24 22.65 -4.55 32.74
CA ALA A 24 22.19 -5.48 31.72
C ALA A 24 22.51 -6.94 32.09
N PRO A 25 21.58 -7.88 31.90
CA PRO A 25 21.80 -9.30 32.13
C PRO A 25 22.70 -9.91 31.05
N ASP A 26 23.49 -10.92 31.41
CA ASP A 26 24.25 -11.74 30.44
C ASP A 26 23.35 -12.82 29.81
N LYS A 27 22.33 -12.36 29.10
CA LYS A 27 21.31 -13.15 28.42
C LYS A 27 21.03 -12.63 27.02
N PRO A 28 20.47 -13.46 26.10
CA PRO A 28 20.01 -13.00 24.81
C PRO A 28 18.89 -11.96 24.95
N GLY A 29 18.81 -11.04 23.99
CA GLY A 29 17.74 -10.06 23.99
C GLY A 29 17.91 -8.97 22.95
N VAL A 30 17.02 -8.00 22.99
CA VAL A 30 16.97 -6.82 22.13
C VAL A 30 17.15 -5.57 22.99
N TYR A 31 17.93 -4.62 22.48
CA TYR A 31 18.10 -3.30 23.06
C TYR A 31 17.63 -2.23 22.09
N ARG A 32 17.08 -1.16 22.64
CA ARG A 32 16.60 0.01 21.91
C ARG A 32 17.28 1.26 22.45
N MET A 33 17.79 2.11 21.55
CA MET A 33 18.41 3.38 21.90
C MET A 33 17.50 4.52 21.48
N TYR A 34 17.29 5.48 22.36
CA TYR A 34 16.39 6.61 22.16
C TYR A 34 17.15 7.94 22.24
N GLY A 35 16.75 8.92 21.44
CA GLY A 35 17.21 10.29 21.47
C GLY A 35 16.57 11.13 22.57
N GLU A 36 16.89 12.42 22.58
CA GLU A 36 16.38 13.39 23.54
C GLU A 36 14.88 13.64 23.37
N ASP A 37 14.39 13.56 22.14
CA ASP A 37 12.99 13.66 21.73
C ASP A 37 12.16 12.39 21.99
N GLY A 38 12.77 11.34 22.57
CA GLY A 38 12.13 10.04 22.75
C GLY A 38 12.02 9.20 21.46
N ALA A 39 12.54 9.68 20.32
CA ALA A 39 12.55 8.90 19.10
C ALA A 39 13.51 7.71 19.18
N CYS A 40 13.09 6.55 18.65
CA CYS A 40 13.94 5.38 18.58
C CYS A 40 15.03 5.58 17.51
N LEU A 41 16.28 5.67 17.96
CA LEU A 41 17.43 5.83 17.08
C LEU A 41 17.87 4.52 16.47
N TYR A 42 17.94 3.46 17.29
CA TYR A 42 18.47 2.17 16.89
C TYR A 42 17.82 1.02 17.67
N VAL A 43 17.66 -0.10 17.01
CA VAL A 43 17.27 -1.39 17.59
C VAL A 43 18.35 -2.41 17.23
N GLY A 44 18.82 -3.18 18.19
CA GLY A 44 19.79 -4.23 17.94
C GLY A 44 19.55 -5.45 18.82
N LYS A 45 19.90 -6.62 18.31
CA LYS A 45 19.92 -7.87 19.06
C LYS A 45 21.28 -8.18 19.67
N ALA A 46 21.29 -9.00 20.67
CA ALA A 46 22.52 -9.52 21.26
C ALA A 46 22.33 -10.93 21.78
N ARG A 47 23.36 -11.76 21.63
CA ARG A 47 23.48 -13.05 22.35
C ARG A 47 23.71 -12.83 23.85
N SER A 48 24.39 -11.73 24.19
CA SER A 48 24.60 -11.25 25.55
C SER A 48 24.41 -9.73 25.53
N LEU A 49 23.32 -9.25 26.10
CA LEU A 49 23.01 -7.82 26.21
C LEU A 49 24.15 -7.06 26.88
N LYS A 50 24.65 -7.57 28.02
CA LYS A 50 25.74 -6.96 28.77
C LYS A 50 26.99 -6.74 27.94
N LYS A 51 27.47 -7.79 27.24
CA LYS A 51 28.69 -7.71 26.40
C LYS A 51 28.52 -6.77 25.23
N ARG A 52 27.35 -6.82 24.57
CA ARG A 52 27.06 -6.00 23.39
C ARG A 52 26.97 -4.51 23.73
N ILE A 53 26.28 -4.16 24.80
CA ILE A 53 26.11 -2.78 25.24
C ILE A 53 27.46 -2.20 25.70
N LEU A 54 28.27 -3.01 26.40
CA LEU A 54 29.61 -2.60 26.84
C LEU A 54 30.55 -2.24 25.65
N GLN A 55 30.41 -2.91 24.49
CA GLN A 55 31.17 -2.57 23.29
C GLN A 55 30.92 -1.13 22.82
N TYR A 56 29.65 -0.65 22.90
CA TYR A 56 29.35 0.75 22.58
C TYR A 56 29.94 1.73 23.60
N ALA A 57 29.96 1.37 24.87
CA ALA A 57 30.53 2.20 25.92
C ALA A 57 32.07 2.35 25.86
N GLN A 58 32.76 1.43 25.15
CA GLN A 58 34.23 1.45 25.01
C GLN A 58 34.75 2.46 23.99
N GLY A 59 33.85 3.13 23.23
CA GLY A 59 34.22 4.15 22.26
C GLY A 59 34.94 3.65 20.99
N ARG A 60 35.10 2.34 20.82
CA ARG A 60 35.69 1.73 19.64
C ARG A 60 34.60 1.53 18.56
N PHE A 61 34.34 2.60 17.83
CA PHE A 61 33.29 2.55 16.77
C PHE A 61 33.92 2.16 15.44
N HIS A 62 33.39 1.15 14.79
CA HIS A 62 33.83 0.72 13.46
C HIS A 62 33.38 1.68 12.34
N THR A 63 32.38 2.55 12.60
CA THR A 63 31.89 3.54 11.64
C THR A 63 31.52 4.86 12.32
N GLN A 64 31.67 5.98 11.60
CA GLN A 64 31.22 7.31 12.08
C GLN A 64 29.71 7.32 12.43
N ARG A 65 28.92 6.55 11.72
CA ARG A 65 27.48 6.41 11.96
C ARG A 65 27.18 5.85 13.35
N ILE A 66 27.87 4.79 13.77
CA ILE A 66 27.70 4.21 15.11
C ILE A 66 28.15 5.23 16.16
N GLY A 67 29.23 5.96 15.93
CA GLY A 67 29.70 7.04 16.80
C GLY A 67 28.61 8.12 16.96
N LEU A 68 27.99 8.56 15.87
CA LEU A 68 26.89 9.54 15.89
C LEU A 68 25.65 8.97 16.62
N MET A 69 25.26 7.74 16.35
CA MET A 69 24.17 7.08 17.06
C MET A 69 24.39 7.07 18.57
N VAL A 70 25.58 6.68 19.00
CA VAL A 70 25.96 6.67 20.43
C VAL A 70 25.91 8.08 21.02
N SER A 71 26.44 9.09 20.34
CA SER A 71 26.46 10.49 20.83
C SER A 71 25.05 11.07 21.00
N LEU A 72 24.08 10.64 20.18
CA LEU A 72 22.69 11.07 20.23
C LEU A 72 21.86 10.27 21.25
N THR A 73 22.37 9.14 21.77
CA THR A 73 21.61 8.29 22.70
C THR A 73 21.45 8.98 24.07
N ARG A 74 20.22 9.05 24.57
CA ARG A 74 19.85 9.62 25.88
C ARG A 74 19.19 8.63 26.82
N SER A 75 18.62 7.54 26.28
CA SER A 75 18.09 6.43 27.09
C SER A 75 18.14 5.11 26.34
N MET A 76 18.08 4.01 27.07
CA MET A 76 18.06 2.66 26.53
C MET A 76 16.96 1.83 27.18
N GLU A 77 16.38 0.92 26.40
CA GLU A 77 15.48 -0.10 26.89
C GLU A 77 15.96 -1.48 26.49
N LEU A 78 15.85 -2.43 27.41
CA LEU A 78 16.32 -3.80 27.23
C LEU A 78 15.15 -4.77 27.35
N VAL A 79 15.08 -5.73 26.42
CA VAL A 79 14.11 -6.83 26.46
C VAL A 79 14.89 -8.14 26.40
N VAL A 80 14.78 -8.93 27.46
CA VAL A 80 15.39 -10.27 27.54
C VAL A 80 14.52 -11.27 26.78
N THR A 81 15.17 -12.16 26.03
CA THR A 81 14.50 -13.26 25.30
C THR A 81 15.04 -14.60 25.78
N ALA A 82 14.31 -15.69 25.49
CA ALA A 82 14.74 -17.04 25.85
C ALA A 82 15.90 -17.54 24.96
N SER A 83 15.98 -17.04 23.71
CA SER A 83 17.02 -17.43 22.74
C SER A 83 17.46 -16.26 21.85
N GLU A 84 18.59 -16.43 21.18
CA GLU A 84 19.07 -15.48 20.16
C GLU A 84 18.13 -15.45 18.95
N THR A 85 17.50 -16.56 18.62
CA THR A 85 16.50 -16.71 17.56
C THR A 85 15.25 -15.86 17.84
N GLU A 86 14.77 -15.88 19.08
CA GLU A 86 13.68 -14.99 19.51
C GLU A 86 14.09 -13.52 19.49
N ALA A 87 15.34 -13.22 19.88
CA ALA A 87 15.88 -11.87 19.80
C ALA A 87 15.89 -11.34 18.35
N LEU A 88 16.26 -12.16 17.37
CA LEU A 88 16.25 -11.80 15.95
C LEU A 88 14.84 -11.47 15.45
N LEU A 89 13.86 -12.28 15.79
CA LEU A 89 12.46 -12.04 15.41
C LEU A 89 11.90 -10.77 16.05
N LEU A 90 12.21 -10.56 17.33
CA LEU A 90 11.78 -9.38 18.07
C LEU A 90 12.45 -8.10 17.57
N GLU A 91 13.75 -8.15 17.23
CA GLU A 91 14.48 -7.05 16.61
C GLU A 91 13.82 -6.63 15.29
N SER A 92 13.57 -7.58 14.39
CA SER A 92 12.91 -7.34 13.10
C SER A 92 11.53 -6.70 13.27
N ASN A 93 10.75 -7.15 14.25
CA ASN A 93 9.44 -6.59 14.58
C ASN A 93 9.56 -5.14 15.07
N PHE A 94 10.50 -4.86 16.00
CA PHE A 94 10.71 -3.50 16.48
C PHE A 94 11.22 -2.55 15.39
N ILE A 95 12.17 -2.99 14.53
CA ILE A 95 12.65 -2.17 13.41
C ILE A 95 11.49 -1.81 12.48
N LYS A 96 10.64 -2.76 12.15
CA LYS A 96 9.48 -2.55 11.29
C LYS A 96 8.47 -1.60 11.90
N LYS A 97 8.20 -1.72 13.20
CA LYS A 97 7.21 -0.92 13.94
C LYS A 97 7.71 0.49 14.23
N LEU A 98 8.95 0.63 14.71
CA LEU A 98 9.51 1.89 15.19
C LEU A 98 10.26 2.67 14.09
N LYS A 99 10.69 1.99 13.01
CA LYS A 99 11.42 2.57 11.85
C LYS A 99 12.64 3.42 12.25
N PRO A 100 13.52 2.92 13.11
CA PRO A 100 14.59 3.70 13.71
C PRO A 100 15.54 4.28 12.65
N ARG A 101 16.12 5.46 12.97
CA ARG A 101 16.93 6.23 12.03
C ARG A 101 18.19 5.49 11.58
N PHE A 102 18.82 4.74 12.47
CA PHE A 102 20.10 4.07 12.26
C PHE A 102 20.00 2.58 11.93
N ASN A 103 18.83 2.07 11.57
CA ASN A 103 18.68 0.70 11.06
C ASN A 103 18.39 0.70 9.55
N VAL A 104 18.70 -0.44 8.91
CA VAL A 104 18.13 -0.76 7.59
C VAL A 104 16.63 -0.94 7.73
N VAL A 105 15.81 -0.19 6.98
CA VAL A 105 14.35 -0.21 7.11
C VAL A 105 13.69 -0.48 5.77
N LEU A 106 12.78 -1.46 5.73
CA LEU A 106 11.92 -1.74 4.59
C LEU A 106 10.77 -0.73 4.53
N ARG A 107 10.81 0.20 3.56
CA ARG A 107 9.84 1.32 3.46
C ARG A 107 8.47 0.94 2.89
N ASP A 108 8.39 -0.01 1.98
CA ASP A 108 7.15 -0.39 1.26
C ASP A 108 6.71 -1.80 1.64
N ASP A 109 5.98 -1.91 2.73
CA ASP A 109 5.57 -3.16 3.35
C ASP A 109 4.05 -3.43 3.21
N LYS A 110 3.53 -3.25 2.02
CA LYS A 110 2.13 -3.63 1.75
C LYS A 110 2.01 -5.15 1.64
N SER A 111 0.98 -5.71 2.29
CA SER A 111 0.63 -7.12 2.13
C SER A 111 0.38 -7.45 0.65
N PHE A 112 0.78 -8.64 0.25
CA PHE A 112 0.51 -9.12 -1.11
C PHE A 112 -0.98 -9.46 -1.28
N ALA A 113 -1.42 -9.39 -2.53
CA ALA A 113 -2.71 -9.94 -2.89
C ALA A 113 -2.56 -11.45 -3.14
N GLU A 114 -3.57 -12.21 -2.76
CA GLU A 114 -3.66 -13.65 -2.89
C GLU A 114 -4.99 -14.04 -3.52
N LEU A 115 -5.08 -15.23 -4.09
CA LEU A 115 -6.33 -15.89 -4.40
C LEU A 115 -6.69 -16.80 -3.23
N MET A 116 -7.97 -16.82 -2.89
CA MET A 116 -8.52 -17.69 -1.86
C MET A 116 -9.66 -18.52 -2.45
N ILE A 117 -9.63 -19.83 -2.21
CA ILE A 117 -10.76 -20.72 -2.44
C ILE A 117 -11.40 -21.00 -1.08
N ARG A 118 -12.57 -20.39 -0.82
CA ARG A 118 -13.34 -20.58 0.41
C ARG A 118 -14.09 -21.88 0.38
N ARG A 119 -13.87 -22.75 1.38
CA ARG A 119 -14.49 -24.09 1.46
C ARG A 119 -15.53 -24.23 2.58
N ASP A 120 -15.91 -23.12 3.22
CA ASP A 120 -16.92 -23.08 4.28
C ASP A 120 -18.37 -23.00 3.76
N HIS A 121 -18.56 -23.03 2.44
CA HIS A 121 -19.86 -23.04 1.78
C HIS A 121 -19.98 -24.25 0.84
N ARG A 122 -21.21 -24.83 0.69
CA ARG A 122 -21.50 -25.98 -0.18
C ARG A 122 -21.03 -25.81 -1.64
N ALA A 123 -21.03 -24.56 -2.14
CA ALA A 123 -20.39 -24.22 -3.41
C ALA A 123 -19.21 -23.29 -3.12
N PRO A 124 -17.96 -23.77 -3.11
CA PRO A 124 -16.78 -22.98 -2.82
C PRO A 124 -16.65 -21.72 -3.69
N GLN A 125 -16.19 -20.61 -3.09
CA GLN A 125 -16.01 -19.34 -3.77
C GLN A 125 -14.54 -19.09 -4.05
N VAL A 126 -14.21 -18.72 -5.29
CA VAL A 126 -12.89 -18.16 -5.59
C VAL A 126 -12.94 -16.64 -5.49
N ARG A 127 -12.01 -16.04 -4.73
CA ARG A 127 -11.95 -14.58 -4.51
C ARG A 127 -10.53 -14.08 -4.30
N LYS A 128 -10.34 -12.79 -4.49
CA LYS A 128 -9.13 -12.11 -4.08
C LYS A 128 -9.13 -11.91 -2.56
N HIS A 129 -7.99 -12.16 -1.94
CA HIS A 129 -7.73 -11.92 -0.53
C HIS A 129 -6.51 -11.01 -0.35
N ARG A 130 -6.47 -10.30 0.78
CA ARG A 130 -5.31 -9.53 1.23
C ARG A 130 -5.37 -9.39 2.75
N GLY A 131 -4.24 -9.58 3.42
CA GLY A 131 -4.11 -9.48 4.86
C GLY A 131 -4.07 -10.84 5.55
N ALA A 132 -4.43 -10.89 6.85
CA ALA A 132 -4.33 -12.09 7.65
C ALA A 132 -5.28 -13.21 7.17
N HIS A 133 -4.84 -14.46 7.27
CA HIS A 133 -5.60 -15.67 6.90
C HIS A 133 -6.60 -16.05 7.99
N THR A 134 -7.64 -15.23 8.17
CA THR A 134 -8.68 -15.44 9.21
C THR A 134 -9.84 -16.31 8.72
N LEU A 135 -10.03 -16.43 7.43
CA LEU A 135 -11.13 -17.21 6.84
C LEU A 135 -10.66 -18.63 6.52
N LYS A 136 -11.56 -19.60 6.70
CA LYS A 136 -11.30 -21.01 6.38
C LYS A 136 -11.30 -21.22 4.87
N GLY A 137 -10.19 -21.71 4.32
CA GLY A 137 -10.01 -21.96 2.89
C GLY A 137 -8.55 -22.12 2.49
N ASP A 138 -8.32 -22.37 1.21
CA ASP A 138 -7.00 -22.52 0.63
C ASP A 138 -6.54 -21.18 0.04
N TYR A 139 -5.34 -20.76 0.42
CA TYR A 139 -4.73 -19.50 -0.02
C TYR A 139 -3.62 -19.78 -1.03
N PHE A 140 -3.60 -19.02 -2.12
CA PHE A 140 -2.65 -19.17 -3.21
C PHE A 140 -2.01 -17.79 -3.48
N GLY A 141 -0.72 -17.70 -3.25
CA GLY A 141 0.05 -16.46 -3.34
C GLY A 141 1.49 -16.65 -2.85
N PRO A 142 2.19 -15.58 -2.65
CA PRO A 142 1.81 -14.17 -2.93
C PRO A 142 1.89 -13.80 -4.41
N PHE A 143 0.99 -12.93 -4.88
CA PHE A 143 1.08 -12.34 -6.22
C PHE A 143 1.75 -10.97 -6.16
N ALA A 144 2.68 -10.72 -7.06
CA ALA A 144 3.46 -9.49 -7.09
C ALA A 144 2.62 -8.22 -7.29
N SER A 145 1.49 -8.31 -8.00
CA SER A 145 0.62 -7.18 -8.27
C SER A 145 -0.86 -7.53 -8.20
N THR A 146 -1.69 -6.53 -7.91
CA THR A 146 -3.16 -6.64 -7.96
C THR A 146 -3.67 -6.98 -9.37
N TRP A 147 -2.98 -6.51 -10.40
CA TRP A 147 -3.31 -6.83 -11.79
C TRP A 147 -3.12 -8.32 -12.08
N ALA A 148 -2.00 -8.91 -11.64
CA ALA A 148 -1.72 -10.34 -11.79
C ALA A 148 -2.81 -11.21 -11.14
N VAL A 149 -3.22 -10.89 -9.91
CA VAL A 149 -4.33 -11.58 -9.21
C VAL A 149 -5.63 -11.50 -10.00
N ASN A 150 -6.01 -10.29 -10.43
CA ASN A 150 -7.27 -10.10 -11.16
C ASN A 150 -7.27 -10.84 -12.50
N ARG A 151 -6.13 -10.86 -13.18
CA ARG A 151 -5.96 -11.59 -14.42
C ARG A 151 -6.07 -13.10 -14.21
N THR A 152 -5.35 -13.65 -13.22
CA THR A 152 -5.42 -15.06 -12.86
C THR A 152 -6.84 -15.45 -12.46
N LEU A 153 -7.53 -14.65 -11.62
CA LEU A 153 -8.92 -14.87 -11.24
C LEU A 153 -9.84 -14.93 -12.47
N THR A 154 -9.70 -13.98 -13.39
CA THR A 154 -10.49 -13.94 -14.63
C THR A 154 -10.26 -15.18 -15.49
N THR A 155 -9.02 -15.65 -15.57
CA THR A 155 -8.68 -16.86 -16.35
C THR A 155 -9.19 -18.13 -15.69
N LEU A 156 -9.08 -18.24 -14.36
CA LEU A 156 -9.68 -19.36 -13.61
C LEU A 156 -11.20 -19.44 -13.79
N GLN A 157 -11.88 -18.28 -13.79
CA GLN A 157 -13.31 -18.22 -14.08
C GLN A 157 -13.63 -18.71 -15.49
N LYS A 158 -12.84 -18.36 -16.49
CA LYS A 158 -13.02 -18.84 -17.87
C LYS A 158 -12.73 -20.33 -18.02
N ALA A 159 -11.69 -20.83 -17.34
CA ALA A 159 -11.26 -22.21 -17.46
C ALA A 159 -12.10 -23.20 -16.64
N PHE A 160 -12.49 -22.83 -15.41
CA PHE A 160 -13.16 -23.71 -14.45
C PHE A 160 -14.57 -23.25 -14.07
N LEU A 161 -15.06 -22.15 -14.65
CA LEU A 161 -16.43 -21.63 -14.46
C LEU A 161 -16.83 -21.44 -12.98
N LEU A 162 -15.89 -20.98 -12.16
CA LEU A 162 -16.06 -20.85 -10.71
C LEU A 162 -16.83 -19.57 -10.33
N ARG A 163 -17.65 -19.66 -9.29
CA ARG A 163 -18.34 -18.49 -8.74
C ARG A 163 -17.40 -17.56 -8.00
N SER A 164 -17.65 -16.25 -8.13
CA SER A 164 -16.98 -15.20 -7.34
C SER A 164 -17.97 -14.35 -6.52
N CYS A 165 -19.27 -14.58 -6.66
CA CYS A 165 -20.30 -13.86 -5.92
C CYS A 165 -20.27 -14.21 -4.42
N SER A 166 -20.72 -13.29 -3.55
CA SER A 166 -20.88 -13.52 -2.11
C SER A 166 -21.96 -14.56 -1.83
N ASP A 167 -21.92 -15.16 -0.63
CA ASP A 167 -22.89 -16.18 -0.22
C ASP A 167 -24.30 -15.60 -0.19
N SER A 168 -24.48 -14.37 0.28
CA SER A 168 -25.79 -13.68 0.26
C SER A 168 -26.35 -13.53 -1.15
N VAL A 169 -25.51 -13.24 -2.14
CA VAL A 169 -25.92 -13.18 -3.54
C VAL A 169 -26.23 -14.57 -4.09
N TYR A 170 -25.49 -15.58 -3.69
CA TYR A 170 -25.71 -16.98 -4.08
C TYR A 170 -27.07 -17.48 -3.58
N GLU A 171 -27.39 -17.30 -2.30
CA GLU A 171 -28.61 -17.80 -1.67
C GLU A 171 -29.89 -17.09 -2.14
N THR A 172 -29.78 -15.84 -2.59
CA THR A 172 -30.94 -15.06 -3.07
C THR A 172 -31.21 -15.16 -4.56
N ARG A 173 -30.41 -15.95 -5.31
CA ARG A 173 -30.57 -16.07 -6.77
C ARG A 173 -31.68 -17.04 -7.18
N THR A 174 -32.53 -16.56 -8.04
CA THR A 174 -33.61 -17.37 -8.67
C THR A 174 -33.39 -17.64 -10.16
N ARG A 175 -32.43 -16.90 -10.78
CA ARG A 175 -32.06 -17.04 -12.19
C ARG A 175 -30.55 -16.87 -12.40
N PRO A 176 -29.96 -17.47 -13.44
CA PRO A 176 -28.52 -17.30 -13.75
C PRO A 176 -28.16 -15.83 -13.95
N CYS A 177 -26.97 -15.44 -13.44
CA CYS A 177 -26.48 -14.07 -13.56
C CYS A 177 -25.67 -13.87 -14.84
N MET A 178 -25.24 -12.61 -15.07
CA MET A 178 -24.41 -12.23 -16.21
C MET A 178 -23.14 -13.11 -16.34
N LEU A 179 -22.51 -13.51 -15.23
CA LEU A 179 -21.30 -14.35 -15.28
C LEU A 179 -21.56 -15.72 -15.92
N HIS A 180 -22.77 -16.29 -15.74
CA HIS A 180 -23.17 -17.51 -16.43
C HIS A 180 -23.39 -17.24 -17.92
N GLN A 181 -24.09 -16.17 -18.27
CA GLN A 181 -24.37 -15.82 -19.67
C GLN A 181 -23.09 -15.61 -20.47
N ILE A 182 -22.06 -14.96 -19.87
CA ILE A 182 -20.75 -14.77 -20.50
C ILE A 182 -19.78 -15.94 -20.28
N LYS A 183 -20.28 -17.12 -19.89
CA LYS A 183 -19.52 -18.36 -19.70
C LYS A 183 -18.32 -18.21 -18.76
N ARG A 184 -18.52 -17.56 -17.61
CA ARG A 184 -17.52 -17.42 -16.52
C ARG A 184 -17.93 -18.06 -15.20
N CYS A 185 -19.15 -18.64 -15.13
CA CYS A 185 -19.67 -19.33 -13.96
C CYS A 185 -20.61 -20.42 -14.41
N SER A 186 -20.54 -21.58 -13.81
CA SER A 186 -21.43 -22.72 -14.10
C SER A 186 -22.83 -22.60 -13.45
N ALA A 187 -23.10 -21.51 -12.72
CA ALA A 187 -24.35 -21.21 -12.04
C ALA A 187 -24.82 -22.27 -11.03
N PRO A 188 -23.99 -22.70 -10.06
CA PRO A 188 -24.41 -23.65 -9.03
C PRO A 188 -25.54 -23.09 -8.12
N CYS A 189 -25.72 -21.76 -8.10
CA CYS A 189 -26.81 -21.11 -7.33
C CYS A 189 -28.22 -21.38 -7.86
N THR A 190 -28.36 -21.82 -9.11
CA THR A 190 -29.66 -22.12 -9.75
C THR A 190 -29.77 -23.58 -10.17
N GLY A 191 -28.86 -24.45 -9.72
CA GLY A 191 -28.88 -25.88 -10.00
C GLY A 191 -28.56 -26.28 -11.45
N LEU A 192 -27.95 -25.37 -12.25
CA LEU A 192 -27.53 -25.69 -13.62
C LEU A 192 -26.29 -26.61 -13.69
N ILE A 193 -25.65 -26.83 -12.57
CA ILE A 193 -24.61 -27.82 -12.34
C ILE A 193 -24.85 -28.48 -10.99
N SER A 194 -24.55 -29.78 -10.86
CA SER A 194 -24.59 -30.45 -9.57
C SER A 194 -23.51 -29.91 -8.63
N LEU A 195 -23.73 -30.00 -7.31
CA LEU A 195 -22.70 -29.58 -6.35
C LEU A 195 -21.46 -30.49 -6.42
N GLU A 196 -21.63 -31.76 -6.81
CA GLU A 196 -20.54 -32.72 -7.00
C GLU A 196 -19.67 -32.32 -8.20
N ASP A 197 -20.29 -32.09 -9.37
CA ASP A 197 -19.56 -31.65 -10.57
C ASP A 197 -18.90 -30.28 -10.36
N TYR A 198 -19.57 -29.38 -9.62
CA TYR A 198 -18.99 -28.09 -9.25
C TYR A 198 -17.77 -28.28 -8.35
N GLY A 199 -17.82 -29.22 -7.41
CA GLY A 199 -16.69 -29.61 -6.56
C GLY A 199 -15.49 -30.07 -7.37
N GLN A 200 -15.71 -30.88 -8.42
CA GLN A 200 -14.63 -31.33 -9.34
C GLN A 200 -13.96 -30.14 -10.05
N LEU A 201 -14.74 -29.14 -10.51
CA LEU A 201 -14.17 -27.93 -11.12
C LEU A 201 -13.31 -27.13 -10.14
N VAL A 202 -13.71 -27.09 -8.86
CA VAL A 202 -12.92 -26.43 -7.80
C VAL A 202 -11.62 -27.19 -7.55
N ASP A 203 -11.64 -28.51 -7.47
CA ASP A 203 -10.45 -29.35 -7.25
C ASP A 203 -9.48 -29.27 -8.42
N GLU A 204 -9.99 -29.16 -9.65
CA GLU A 204 -9.19 -28.92 -10.86
C GLU A 204 -8.48 -27.55 -10.80
N ALA A 205 -9.20 -26.52 -10.40
CA ALA A 205 -8.63 -25.19 -10.24
C ALA A 205 -7.55 -25.16 -9.14
N GLU A 206 -7.80 -25.85 -8.04
CA GLU A 206 -6.80 -26.02 -6.97
C GLU A 206 -5.57 -26.77 -7.45
N ALA A 207 -5.75 -27.89 -8.15
CA ALA A 207 -4.64 -28.65 -8.71
C ALA A 207 -3.79 -27.80 -9.68
N PHE A 208 -4.43 -26.96 -10.49
CA PHE A 208 -3.75 -26.02 -11.36
C PHE A 208 -2.95 -24.97 -10.57
N LEU A 209 -3.54 -24.36 -9.54
CA LEU A 209 -2.88 -23.38 -8.69
C LEU A 209 -1.73 -23.99 -7.86
N ARG A 210 -1.80 -25.29 -7.53
CA ARG A 210 -0.71 -26.05 -6.89
C ARG A 210 0.39 -26.50 -7.86
N GLY A 211 0.34 -26.04 -9.13
CA GLY A 211 1.38 -26.32 -10.14
C GLY A 211 1.19 -27.62 -10.92
N ARG A 212 0.07 -28.34 -10.76
CA ARG A 212 -0.25 -29.54 -11.54
C ARG A 212 -0.85 -29.20 -12.91
N SER A 213 -0.45 -28.09 -13.51
CA SER A 213 -1.01 -27.56 -14.77
C SER A 213 -0.90 -28.55 -15.93
N ARG A 214 0.24 -29.28 -16.06
CA ARG A 214 0.42 -30.31 -17.10
C ARG A 214 -0.59 -31.45 -16.99
N ALA A 215 -0.87 -31.92 -15.77
CA ALA A 215 -1.85 -32.99 -15.54
C ALA A 215 -3.28 -32.54 -15.87
N VAL A 216 -3.65 -31.33 -15.46
CA VAL A 216 -4.96 -30.73 -15.75
C VAL A 216 -5.14 -30.53 -17.27
N ILE A 217 -4.17 -29.92 -17.95
CA ILE A 217 -4.22 -29.71 -19.40
C ILE A 217 -4.26 -31.06 -20.14
N GLY A 218 -3.44 -32.04 -19.72
CA GLY A 218 -3.44 -33.37 -20.35
C GLY A 218 -4.78 -34.10 -20.24
N ARG A 219 -5.48 -33.99 -19.09
CA ARG A 219 -6.82 -34.54 -18.94
C ARG A 219 -7.85 -33.82 -19.81
N LEU A 220 -7.85 -32.47 -19.81
CA LEU A 220 -8.70 -31.67 -20.69
C LEU A 220 -8.47 -31.97 -22.17
N SER A 221 -7.21 -32.25 -22.58
CA SER A 221 -6.89 -32.65 -23.95
C SER A 221 -7.53 -34.01 -24.32
N LYS A 222 -7.54 -34.97 -23.40
CA LYS A 222 -8.25 -36.24 -23.61
C LYS A 222 -9.75 -36.08 -23.70
N GLU A 223 -10.34 -35.22 -22.85
CA GLU A 223 -11.77 -34.86 -22.88
C GLU A 223 -12.14 -34.20 -24.23
N MET A 224 -11.32 -33.27 -24.68
CA MET A 224 -11.49 -32.61 -25.98
C MET A 224 -11.47 -33.61 -27.13
N GLN A 225 -10.51 -34.55 -27.11
CA GLN A 225 -10.41 -35.59 -28.14
C GLN A 225 -11.65 -36.50 -28.11
N ALA A 226 -12.07 -37.00 -26.92
CA ALA A 226 -13.25 -37.83 -26.79
C ALA A 226 -14.53 -37.16 -27.29
N ALA A 227 -14.73 -35.86 -27.00
CA ALA A 227 -15.84 -35.09 -27.52
C ALA A 227 -15.77 -34.94 -29.07
N SER A 228 -14.57 -34.75 -29.61
CA SER A 228 -14.34 -34.70 -31.05
C SER A 228 -14.65 -36.04 -31.73
N ASP A 229 -14.22 -37.12 -31.14
CA ASP A 229 -14.46 -38.49 -31.65
C ASP A 229 -15.95 -38.86 -31.59
N ALA A 230 -16.67 -38.35 -30.60
CA ALA A 230 -18.15 -38.45 -30.50
C ALA A 230 -18.89 -37.44 -31.40
N MET A 231 -18.19 -36.68 -32.23
CA MET A 231 -18.74 -35.59 -33.10
C MET A 231 -19.45 -34.45 -32.34
N ASP A 232 -19.26 -34.34 -31.00
CA ASP A 232 -19.70 -33.19 -30.21
C ASP A 232 -18.69 -32.04 -30.32
N PHE A 233 -18.69 -31.41 -31.50
CA PHE A 233 -17.75 -30.31 -31.81
C PHE A 233 -17.95 -29.07 -30.93
N GLU A 234 -19.16 -28.87 -30.41
CA GLU A 234 -19.42 -27.76 -29.49
C GLU A 234 -18.76 -27.95 -28.13
N GLN A 235 -18.83 -29.15 -27.57
CA GLN A 235 -18.12 -29.53 -26.36
C GLN A 235 -16.60 -29.51 -26.57
N ALA A 236 -16.12 -30.09 -27.69
CA ALA A 236 -14.70 -30.06 -28.04
C ALA A 236 -14.15 -28.62 -28.14
N ALA A 237 -14.92 -27.70 -28.74
CA ALA A 237 -14.54 -26.28 -28.83
C ALA A 237 -14.51 -25.61 -27.45
N ARG A 238 -15.47 -25.91 -26.56
CA ARG A 238 -15.49 -25.39 -25.18
C ARG A 238 -14.25 -25.85 -24.39
N VAL A 239 -13.89 -27.13 -24.47
CA VAL A 239 -12.71 -27.68 -23.79
C VAL A 239 -11.42 -27.12 -24.38
N ARG A 240 -11.33 -26.95 -25.72
CA ARG A 240 -10.21 -26.29 -26.39
C ARG A 240 -9.99 -24.85 -25.84
N ASP A 241 -11.06 -24.10 -25.68
CA ASP A 241 -10.96 -22.72 -25.21
C ASP A 241 -10.55 -22.64 -23.73
N ARG A 242 -10.94 -23.64 -22.91
CA ARG A 242 -10.42 -23.82 -21.54
C ARG A 242 -8.91 -24.11 -21.56
N ILE A 243 -8.44 -25.03 -22.41
CA ILE A 243 -7.01 -25.35 -22.57
C ILE A 243 -6.24 -24.09 -22.99
N ARG A 244 -6.71 -23.32 -23.97
CA ARG A 244 -6.09 -22.08 -24.40
C ARG A 244 -5.95 -21.07 -23.24
N ALA A 245 -6.99 -20.90 -22.44
CA ALA A 245 -6.97 -19.99 -21.30
C ALA A 245 -5.92 -20.41 -20.26
N LEU A 246 -5.80 -21.70 -19.95
CA LEU A 246 -4.81 -22.24 -19.01
C LEU A 246 -3.38 -22.17 -19.55
N SER A 247 -3.21 -22.49 -20.85
CA SER A 247 -1.90 -22.42 -21.50
C SER A 247 -1.36 -20.99 -21.57
N ALA A 248 -2.23 -19.98 -21.73
CA ALA A 248 -1.82 -18.58 -21.72
C ALA A 248 -1.20 -18.16 -20.37
N ILE A 249 -1.74 -18.64 -19.22
CA ILE A 249 -1.11 -18.40 -17.92
C ILE A 249 0.23 -19.15 -17.82
N ALA A 250 0.25 -20.41 -18.26
CA ALA A 250 1.45 -21.25 -18.17
C ALA A 250 2.61 -20.70 -19.02
N MET A 251 2.32 -20.13 -20.20
CA MET A 251 3.33 -19.56 -21.11
C MET A 251 3.90 -18.21 -20.63
N GLU A 252 3.10 -17.35 -20.03
CA GLU A 252 3.61 -16.09 -19.47
C GLU A 252 4.51 -16.30 -18.24
N ASN A 253 4.31 -17.40 -17.55
CA ASN A 253 5.15 -17.84 -16.43
C ASN A 253 6.38 -18.63 -16.90
N SER A 254 6.76 -18.54 -18.18
CA SER A 254 7.67 -19.44 -18.88
C SER A 254 9.17 -19.28 -18.57
N VAL A 255 9.57 -18.53 -17.53
CA VAL A 255 10.84 -18.81 -16.86
C VAL A 255 10.61 -20.07 -16.02
N SER A 256 10.57 -21.22 -16.71
CA SER A 256 10.38 -22.53 -16.11
C SER A 256 11.52 -22.81 -15.14
N ALA A 257 11.21 -22.79 -13.86
CA ALA A 257 12.14 -23.19 -12.83
C ALA A 257 12.17 -24.72 -12.74
N GLU A 258 12.83 -25.39 -13.73
CA GLU A 258 13.02 -26.83 -13.68
C GLU A 258 13.70 -27.21 -12.36
N GLY A 259 13.06 -28.08 -11.58
CA GLY A 259 13.56 -28.54 -10.29
C GLY A 259 13.32 -27.62 -9.09
N VAL A 260 12.53 -26.53 -9.23
CA VAL A 260 12.13 -25.64 -8.12
C VAL A 260 10.61 -25.70 -7.95
N ALA A 261 10.13 -26.50 -7.00
CA ALA A 261 8.69 -26.61 -6.74
C ALA A 261 8.15 -25.38 -6.00
N GLU A 262 8.85 -24.91 -4.98
CA GLU A 262 8.48 -23.74 -4.16
C GLU A 262 9.75 -23.03 -3.70
N ALA A 263 9.94 -21.77 -4.12
CA ALA A 263 11.03 -20.91 -3.66
C ALA A 263 10.69 -19.43 -3.81
N ASP A 264 11.29 -18.61 -2.94
CA ASP A 264 11.39 -17.17 -3.15
C ASP A 264 12.83 -16.83 -3.52
N VAL A 265 13.01 -16.03 -4.57
CA VAL A 265 14.32 -15.66 -5.10
C VAL A 265 14.57 -14.19 -4.78
N PHE A 266 15.65 -13.92 -4.07
CA PHE A 266 16.09 -12.59 -3.68
C PHE A 266 17.40 -12.25 -4.37
N ALA A 267 17.46 -11.08 -5.00
CA ALA A 267 18.70 -10.54 -5.50
C ALA A 267 18.89 -9.11 -5.03
N LEU A 268 19.96 -8.87 -4.32
CA LEU A 268 20.38 -7.56 -3.86
C LEU A 268 21.40 -6.98 -4.84
N HIS A 269 21.21 -5.73 -5.18
CA HIS A 269 22.20 -4.90 -5.84
C HIS A 269 22.28 -3.55 -5.15
N SER A 270 23.51 -3.14 -4.79
CA SER A 270 23.81 -1.87 -4.13
C SER A 270 24.70 -1.03 -5.03
N ASP A 271 24.40 0.26 -5.14
CA ASP A 271 25.21 1.24 -5.87
C ASP A 271 24.94 2.65 -5.33
N GLY A 272 25.98 3.48 -5.26
CA GLY A 272 25.89 4.89 -4.86
C GLY A 272 25.24 5.14 -3.50
N GLY A 273 25.32 4.20 -2.54
CA GLY A 273 24.68 4.30 -1.22
C GLY A 273 23.16 4.03 -1.26
N GLN A 274 22.64 3.47 -2.34
CA GLN A 274 21.28 2.97 -2.48
C GLN A 274 21.28 1.47 -2.74
N ALA A 275 20.21 0.79 -2.39
CA ALA A 275 20.07 -0.64 -2.61
C ALA A 275 18.70 -0.99 -3.20
N CYS A 276 18.70 -2.02 -4.04
CA CYS A 276 17.49 -2.65 -4.56
C CYS A 276 17.52 -4.13 -4.24
N VAL A 277 16.45 -4.64 -3.64
CA VAL A 277 16.20 -6.07 -3.48
C VAL A 277 15.06 -6.46 -4.41
N GLN A 278 15.37 -7.22 -5.45
CA GLN A 278 14.37 -7.83 -6.33
C GLN A 278 13.94 -9.16 -5.75
N VAL A 279 12.64 -9.35 -5.63
CA VAL A 279 12.03 -10.60 -5.15
C VAL A 279 11.21 -11.22 -6.28
N PHE A 280 11.34 -12.53 -6.52
CA PHE A 280 10.45 -13.32 -7.36
C PHE A 280 9.88 -14.49 -6.58
N PHE A 281 8.61 -14.81 -6.83
CA PHE A 281 7.89 -15.89 -6.17
C PHE A 281 7.69 -17.06 -7.12
N TYR A 282 8.20 -18.22 -6.75
CA TYR A 282 8.01 -19.46 -7.49
C TYR A 282 7.15 -20.42 -6.69
N ARG A 283 6.02 -20.86 -7.26
CA ARG A 283 5.09 -21.82 -6.67
C ARG A 283 4.66 -22.80 -7.73
N GLY A 284 4.77 -24.11 -7.43
CA GLY A 284 4.48 -25.17 -8.38
C GLY A 284 5.33 -25.13 -9.65
N GLY A 285 6.58 -24.64 -9.57
CA GLY A 285 7.46 -24.46 -10.73
C GLY A 285 7.12 -23.26 -11.62
N GLN A 286 6.12 -22.44 -11.26
CA GLN A 286 5.68 -21.27 -12.00
C GLN A 286 6.12 -19.97 -11.31
N ASN A 287 6.51 -18.98 -12.10
CA ASN A 287 6.80 -17.63 -11.61
C ASN A 287 5.49 -16.83 -11.39
N TRP A 288 5.18 -16.50 -10.14
CA TRP A 288 4.00 -15.74 -9.76
C TRP A 288 4.25 -14.22 -9.74
N GLY A 289 5.32 -13.82 -10.39
CA GLY A 289 5.73 -12.42 -10.52
C GLY A 289 6.80 -12.03 -9.52
N GLY A 290 7.29 -10.80 -9.69
CA GLY A 290 8.34 -10.24 -8.85
C GLY A 290 8.10 -8.78 -8.54
N ARG A 291 8.82 -8.29 -7.52
CA ARG A 291 8.76 -6.90 -7.08
C ARG A 291 10.13 -6.42 -6.65
N ALA A 292 10.46 -5.19 -7.04
CA ALA A 292 11.63 -4.48 -6.57
C ALA A 292 11.29 -3.72 -5.28
N TYR A 293 12.19 -3.80 -4.31
CA TYR A 293 12.15 -3.08 -3.04
C TYR A 293 13.39 -2.22 -2.91
N PHE A 294 13.24 -1.06 -2.29
CA PHE A 294 14.31 -0.11 -2.09
C PHE A 294 14.40 0.22 -0.60
N PRO A 295 15.08 -0.63 0.20
CA PRO A 295 15.26 -0.38 1.62
C PRO A 295 16.05 0.92 1.85
N ARG A 296 15.80 1.57 2.98
CA ARG A 296 16.67 2.65 3.43
C ARG A 296 17.94 2.03 3.99
N VAL A 297 19.05 2.32 3.37
CA VAL A 297 20.38 1.83 3.74
C VAL A 297 21.34 3.01 3.93
N ASP A 298 22.40 2.78 4.66
CA ASP A 298 23.53 3.70 4.76
C ASP A 298 24.69 3.22 3.89
N ARG A 299 25.61 4.13 3.54
CA ARG A 299 26.81 3.78 2.78
C ARG A 299 27.75 2.80 3.50
N ALA A 300 27.65 2.73 4.81
CA ALA A 300 28.44 1.84 5.65
C ALA A 300 27.81 0.43 5.81
N ASP A 301 26.54 0.25 5.44
CA ASP A 301 25.89 -1.06 5.53
C ASP A 301 26.42 -1.99 4.43
N THR A 302 26.81 -3.20 4.79
CA THR A 302 27.30 -4.20 3.85
C THR A 302 26.13 -4.98 3.21
N ASP A 303 26.32 -5.48 2.00
CA ASP A 303 25.31 -6.30 1.31
C ASP A 303 24.79 -7.48 2.15
N PRO A 304 25.64 -8.25 2.89
CA PRO A 304 25.17 -9.27 3.82
C PRO A 304 24.23 -8.77 4.92
N GLU A 305 24.55 -7.61 5.51
CA GLU A 305 23.73 -6.98 6.58
C GLU A 305 22.40 -6.45 6.01
N ILE A 306 22.44 -5.79 4.85
CA ILE A 306 21.25 -5.28 4.15
C ILE A 306 20.31 -6.44 3.84
N LEU A 307 20.82 -7.55 3.28
CA LEU A 307 19.98 -8.68 2.92
C LEU A 307 19.41 -9.38 4.16
N ALA A 308 20.19 -9.54 5.22
CA ALA A 308 19.72 -10.14 6.48
C ALA A 308 18.60 -9.31 7.12
N ALA A 309 18.79 -7.99 7.24
CA ALA A 309 17.78 -7.09 7.77
C ALA A 309 16.50 -7.07 6.90
N PHE A 310 16.68 -7.11 5.57
CA PHE A 310 15.57 -7.18 4.63
C PHE A 310 14.76 -8.47 4.81
N LEU A 311 15.40 -9.63 4.83
CA LEU A 311 14.74 -10.94 4.98
C LEU A 311 13.97 -11.03 6.31
N GLY A 312 14.55 -10.57 7.42
CA GLY A 312 13.89 -10.54 8.73
C GLY A 312 12.60 -9.74 8.72
N GLN A 313 12.65 -8.50 8.19
CA GLN A 313 11.48 -7.62 8.10
C GLN A 313 10.46 -8.11 7.06
N PHE A 314 10.93 -8.67 5.94
CA PHE A 314 10.07 -9.15 4.86
C PHE A 314 9.19 -10.31 5.31
N TYR A 315 9.76 -11.29 5.99
CA TYR A 315 9.02 -12.46 6.46
C TYR A 315 8.33 -12.28 7.81
N GLU A 316 8.29 -11.08 8.36
CA GLU A 316 7.54 -10.85 9.58
C GLU A 316 6.04 -11.16 9.42
N ASP A 317 5.45 -10.72 8.31
CA ASP A 317 4.01 -10.86 8.01
C ASP A 317 3.71 -11.68 6.74
N LYS A 318 4.73 -12.28 6.12
CA LYS A 318 4.58 -13.03 4.87
C LYS A 318 4.80 -14.52 5.07
N PRO A 319 4.11 -15.38 4.29
CA PRO A 319 4.30 -16.83 4.37
C PRO A 319 5.73 -17.20 3.94
N LEU A 320 6.33 -18.09 4.71
CA LEU A 320 7.68 -18.60 4.46
C LEU A 320 7.65 -19.73 3.43
N PRO A 321 8.48 -19.69 2.37
CA PRO A 321 8.66 -20.83 1.47
C PRO A 321 9.57 -21.89 2.10
N ARG A 322 9.69 -23.06 1.48
CA ARG A 322 10.69 -24.06 1.88
C ARG A 322 12.12 -23.62 1.53
N GLN A 323 12.29 -22.92 0.42
CA GLN A 323 13.59 -22.50 -0.09
C GLN A 323 13.60 -20.99 -0.35
N ILE A 324 14.66 -20.34 0.09
CA ILE A 324 15.00 -18.97 -0.23
C ILE A 324 16.30 -19.02 -1.04
N LEU A 325 16.27 -18.54 -2.29
CA LEU A 325 17.45 -18.44 -3.13
C LEU A 325 17.98 -17.00 -3.10
N ALA A 326 19.28 -16.82 -2.91
CA ALA A 326 19.88 -15.51 -2.81
C ALA A 326 21.19 -15.40 -3.62
N ASN A 327 21.55 -14.16 -4.05
CA ASN A 327 22.83 -13.89 -4.70
C ASN A 327 23.94 -13.54 -3.71
N VAL A 328 23.60 -13.05 -2.53
CA VAL A 328 24.50 -12.69 -1.44
C VAL A 328 24.20 -13.54 -0.22
N ARG A 329 25.25 -13.99 0.49
CA ARG A 329 25.08 -14.67 1.78
C ARG A 329 24.61 -13.65 2.82
N PRO A 330 23.41 -13.78 3.40
CA PRO A 330 23.00 -12.86 4.44
C PRO A 330 23.87 -13.05 5.70
N HIS A 331 24.07 -11.96 6.42
CA HIS A 331 24.73 -12.00 7.72
C HIS A 331 23.95 -12.95 8.67
N GLU A 332 24.68 -13.77 9.43
CA GLU A 332 24.09 -14.77 10.34
C GLU A 332 23.02 -15.69 9.67
N LYS A 333 23.34 -16.19 8.47
CA LYS A 333 22.45 -17.04 7.67
C LYS A 333 21.81 -18.17 8.48
N GLU A 334 22.60 -18.87 9.28
CA GLU A 334 22.17 -20.04 10.06
C GLU A 334 21.12 -19.66 11.12
N LEU A 335 21.29 -18.50 11.76
CA LEU A 335 20.32 -17.97 12.73
C LEU A 335 19.01 -17.57 12.04
N LEU A 336 19.08 -17.00 10.83
CA LEU A 336 17.89 -16.69 10.02
C LEU A 336 17.13 -17.97 9.64
N GLU A 337 17.82 -19.02 9.19
CA GLU A 337 17.20 -20.31 8.85
C GLU A 337 16.51 -20.95 10.06
N GLU A 338 17.13 -20.87 11.24
CA GLU A 338 16.54 -21.36 12.49
C GLU A 338 15.31 -20.55 12.87
N ALA A 339 15.39 -19.22 12.83
CA ALA A 339 14.27 -18.31 13.13
C ALA A 339 13.08 -18.52 12.20
N PHE A 340 13.34 -18.63 10.90
CA PHE A 340 12.29 -18.87 9.91
C PHE A 340 11.68 -20.27 10.04
N SER A 341 12.49 -21.29 10.34
CA SER A 341 11.99 -22.65 10.58
C SER A 341 11.14 -22.73 11.86
N MET A 342 11.53 -22.02 12.91
CA MET A 342 10.74 -21.92 14.14
C MET A 342 9.38 -21.23 13.87
N LYS A 343 9.39 -20.12 13.13
CA LYS A 343 8.17 -19.41 12.74
C LYS A 343 7.28 -20.27 11.83
N ALA A 344 7.83 -20.96 10.87
CA ALA A 344 7.08 -21.85 9.97
C ALA A 344 6.43 -23.03 10.72
N LYS A 345 7.05 -23.55 11.81
CA LYS A 345 6.46 -24.60 12.65
C LYS A 345 5.17 -24.17 13.35
N THR A 346 5.09 -22.92 13.78
CA THR A 346 3.91 -22.39 14.46
C THR A 346 2.70 -22.19 13.56
N VAL A 347 2.94 -22.01 12.25
CA VAL A 347 1.87 -21.71 11.26
C VAL A 347 1.48 -22.95 10.46
N ASP A 348 2.46 -23.75 9.96
CA ASP A 348 2.25 -24.80 8.96
C ASP A 348 2.70 -26.20 9.42
N GLY A 349 3.01 -26.39 10.69
CA GLY A 349 3.54 -27.64 11.19
C GLY A 349 5.06 -27.76 11.02
N ARG A 350 5.58 -28.92 10.57
CA ARG A 350 7.03 -29.17 10.47
C ARG A 350 7.59 -28.72 9.12
N ARG A 351 7.96 -27.44 8.96
CA ARG A 351 8.71 -26.96 7.79
C ARG A 351 10.13 -26.56 8.20
N VAL A 352 11.12 -27.01 7.44
CA VAL A 352 12.49 -26.49 7.48
C VAL A 352 12.62 -25.48 6.36
N VAL A 353 13.11 -24.28 6.68
CA VAL A 353 13.39 -23.21 5.72
C VAL A 353 14.89 -23.14 5.49
N THR A 354 15.31 -23.18 4.23
CA THR A 354 16.73 -23.09 3.86
C THR A 354 17.00 -21.85 3.00
N ILE A 355 18.16 -21.22 3.21
CA ILE A 355 18.66 -20.12 2.38
C ILE A 355 19.83 -20.65 1.56
N GLU A 356 19.65 -20.73 0.25
CA GLU A 356 20.65 -21.29 -0.68
C GLU A 356 21.26 -20.19 -1.55
N LEU A 357 22.57 -20.33 -1.82
CA LEU A 357 23.32 -19.49 -2.74
C LEU A 357 23.77 -20.33 -3.95
N PRO A 358 22.90 -20.52 -4.94
CA PRO A 358 23.20 -21.40 -6.05
C PRO A 358 24.34 -20.85 -6.91
N GLN A 359 25.32 -21.72 -7.21
CA GLN A 359 26.50 -21.35 -8.00
C GLN A 359 26.38 -21.74 -9.48
N ARG A 360 25.52 -22.71 -9.81
CA ARG A 360 25.33 -23.26 -11.17
C ARG A 360 23.92 -23.83 -11.37
N GLY A 361 23.58 -24.08 -12.61
CA GLY A 361 22.32 -24.73 -13.00
C GLY A 361 21.09 -23.82 -12.96
N PRO A 362 19.88 -24.40 -13.10
CA PRO A 362 18.63 -23.63 -13.23
C PRO A 362 18.37 -22.65 -12.08
N ARG A 363 18.69 -23.03 -10.83
CA ARG A 363 18.52 -22.17 -9.66
C ARG A 363 19.40 -20.91 -9.74
N ARG A 364 20.64 -21.06 -10.25
CA ARG A 364 21.54 -19.92 -10.47
C ARG A 364 20.96 -18.98 -11.52
N ALA A 365 20.44 -19.49 -12.61
CA ALA A 365 19.80 -18.69 -13.66
C ALA A 365 18.64 -17.84 -13.12
N LEU A 366 17.85 -18.36 -12.16
CA LEU A 366 16.78 -17.59 -11.50
C LEU A 366 17.34 -16.43 -10.68
N VAL A 367 18.42 -16.66 -9.96
CA VAL A 367 19.09 -15.62 -9.15
C VAL A 367 19.72 -14.56 -10.06
N ASP A 368 20.37 -14.96 -11.15
CA ASP A 368 20.97 -14.03 -12.12
C ASP A 368 19.89 -13.18 -12.82
N HIS A 369 18.75 -13.79 -13.18
CA HIS A 369 17.61 -13.06 -13.70
C HIS A 369 17.10 -12.02 -12.68
N ALA A 370 16.98 -12.39 -11.42
CA ALA A 370 16.57 -11.46 -10.36
C ALA A 370 17.61 -10.34 -10.17
N LEU A 371 18.91 -10.64 -10.23
CA LEU A 371 19.98 -9.68 -10.10
C LEU A 371 19.98 -8.66 -11.27
N THR A 372 19.74 -9.11 -12.48
CA THR A 372 19.58 -8.22 -13.64
C THR A 372 18.43 -7.24 -13.42
N ASN A 373 17.27 -7.75 -12.96
CA ASN A 373 16.12 -6.91 -12.64
C ASN A 373 16.40 -5.92 -11.49
N ALA A 374 17.16 -6.32 -10.46
CA ALA A 374 17.55 -5.44 -9.37
C ALA A 374 18.42 -4.27 -9.87
N ARG A 375 19.41 -4.56 -10.73
CA ARG A 375 20.29 -3.54 -11.34
C ARG A 375 19.50 -2.55 -12.20
N GLU A 376 18.65 -3.04 -13.07
CA GLU A 376 17.82 -2.18 -13.92
C GLU A 376 16.84 -1.33 -13.11
N ALA A 377 16.23 -1.91 -12.07
CA ALA A 377 15.30 -1.18 -11.20
C ALA A 377 16.01 -0.08 -10.42
N LEU A 378 17.21 -0.35 -9.88
CA LEU A 378 18.02 0.64 -9.19
C LEU A 378 18.49 1.75 -10.15
N GLY A 379 18.97 1.38 -11.33
CA GLY A 379 19.40 2.34 -12.35
C GLY A 379 18.28 3.29 -12.78
N ARG A 380 17.08 2.77 -13.03
CA ARG A 380 15.89 3.60 -13.32
C ARG A 380 15.59 4.55 -12.17
N ARG A 381 15.57 4.07 -10.92
CA ARG A 381 15.29 4.89 -9.75
C ARG A 381 16.34 6.00 -9.56
N MET A 382 17.61 5.68 -9.73
CA MET A 382 18.71 6.67 -9.62
C MET A 382 18.60 7.73 -10.72
N ALA A 383 18.28 7.33 -11.96
CA ALA A 383 18.06 8.26 -13.07
C ALA A 383 16.83 9.16 -12.80
N GLU A 384 15.73 8.60 -12.33
CA GLU A 384 14.53 9.36 -11.95
C GLU A 384 14.82 10.34 -10.82
N SER A 385 15.54 9.92 -9.79
CA SER A 385 15.94 10.77 -8.66
C SER A 385 16.87 11.91 -9.09
N SER A 386 17.85 11.63 -9.96
CA SER A 386 18.75 12.65 -10.51
C SER A 386 18.01 13.65 -11.39
N ALA A 387 17.11 13.19 -12.27
CA ALA A 387 16.27 14.05 -13.08
C ALA A 387 15.35 14.92 -12.21
N GLN A 388 14.71 14.32 -11.21
CA GLN A 388 13.86 15.04 -10.25
C GLN A 388 14.67 16.10 -9.47
N GLY A 389 15.91 15.79 -9.10
CA GLY A 389 16.82 16.74 -8.46
C GLY A 389 17.06 17.98 -9.30
N LYS A 390 17.35 17.82 -10.59
CA LYS A 390 17.54 18.95 -11.54
C LYS A 390 16.27 19.80 -11.69
N ILE A 391 15.11 19.16 -11.73
CA ILE A 391 13.82 19.85 -11.78
C ILE A 391 13.60 20.70 -10.53
N LEU A 392 13.93 20.17 -9.35
CA LEU A 392 13.82 20.93 -8.11
C LEU A 392 14.85 22.07 -8.01
N ASP A 393 16.05 21.92 -8.62
CA ASP A 393 17.01 23.03 -8.75
C ASP A 393 16.43 24.17 -9.60
N GLU A 394 15.78 23.86 -10.74
CA GLU A 394 15.09 24.87 -11.56
C GLU A 394 13.93 25.53 -10.81
N VAL A 395 13.19 24.79 -9.98
CA VAL A 395 12.12 25.36 -9.12
C VAL A 395 12.72 26.28 -8.06
N CYS A 396 13.84 25.85 -7.44
CA CYS A 396 14.56 26.65 -6.45
C CYS A 396 15.03 27.98 -7.05
N GLU A 397 15.64 27.96 -8.22
CA GLU A 397 16.10 29.14 -8.93
C GLU A 397 14.94 30.06 -9.34
N ALA A 398 13.87 29.50 -9.91
CA ALA A 398 12.71 30.24 -10.38
C ALA A 398 11.98 30.99 -9.26
N PHE A 399 11.87 30.38 -8.09
CA PHE A 399 11.17 30.97 -6.93
C PHE A 399 12.11 31.72 -5.97
N GLY A 400 13.43 31.56 -6.14
CA GLY A 400 14.45 32.19 -5.29
C GLY A 400 14.51 31.57 -3.90
N LEU A 401 14.38 30.23 -3.82
CA LEU A 401 14.50 29.50 -2.57
C LEU A 401 15.99 29.36 -2.16
N GLU A 402 16.25 29.37 -0.87
CA GLU A 402 17.63 29.24 -0.34
C GLU A 402 18.21 27.83 -0.52
N ALA A 403 17.33 26.82 -0.51
CA ALA A 403 17.71 25.42 -0.67
C ALA A 403 16.66 24.65 -1.46
N ARG A 404 17.08 23.49 -2.00
CA ARG A 404 16.17 22.57 -2.71
C ARG A 404 15.07 22.10 -1.77
N PRO A 405 13.78 22.26 -2.14
CA PRO A 405 12.67 21.90 -1.26
C PRO A 405 12.57 20.37 -1.08
N GLU A 406 12.63 19.91 0.17
CA GLU A 406 12.43 18.52 0.58
C GLU A 406 10.94 18.20 0.77
N ARG A 407 10.12 19.24 1.12
CA ARG A 407 8.69 19.14 1.31
C ARG A 407 7.95 20.28 0.64
N ILE A 408 7.12 19.95 -0.34
CA ILE A 408 6.23 20.88 -1.04
C ILE A 408 4.80 20.51 -0.67
N GLU A 409 4.05 21.44 -0.09
CA GLU A 409 2.61 21.31 0.15
C GLU A 409 1.83 22.10 -0.90
N VAL A 410 0.84 21.46 -1.55
CA VAL A 410 0.02 22.12 -2.58
C VAL A 410 -1.43 22.09 -2.16
N TYR A 411 -2.09 23.22 -2.22
CA TYR A 411 -3.45 23.44 -1.77
C TYR A 411 -4.37 23.80 -2.93
N ASP A 412 -5.50 23.11 -3.00
CA ASP A 412 -6.61 23.43 -3.92
C ASP A 412 -7.94 23.31 -3.19
N ASN A 413 -8.85 24.21 -3.50
CA ASN A 413 -10.22 24.21 -2.99
C ASN A 413 -11.19 23.81 -4.09
N SER A 414 -12.13 22.95 -3.77
CA SER A 414 -13.19 22.54 -4.69
C SER A 414 -14.55 22.62 -4.01
N HIS A 415 -15.53 23.22 -4.71
CA HIS A 415 -16.92 23.29 -4.27
C HIS A 415 -17.86 22.89 -5.40
N ILE A 416 -19.07 22.42 -5.08
CA ILE A 416 -20.14 22.16 -6.04
C ILE A 416 -21.27 23.14 -5.73
N GLN A 417 -21.46 24.14 -6.58
CA GLN A 417 -22.57 25.11 -6.48
C GLN A 417 -22.79 25.64 -5.04
N GLY A 418 -21.71 25.93 -4.32
CA GLY A 418 -21.77 26.49 -2.98
C GLY A 418 -22.04 25.51 -1.83
N THR A 419 -22.17 24.21 -2.10
CA THR A 419 -22.41 23.20 -1.05
C THR A 419 -21.24 22.21 -0.96
N ASN A 420 -21.00 21.69 0.25
CA ASN A 420 -19.98 20.66 0.50
C ASN A 420 -18.55 21.06 0.09
N ALA A 421 -18.13 22.28 0.43
CA ALA A 421 -16.79 22.77 0.16
C ALA A 421 -15.70 21.91 0.84
N VAL A 422 -14.65 21.54 0.10
CA VAL A 422 -13.53 20.73 0.57
C VAL A 422 -12.22 21.33 0.09
N GLY A 423 -11.30 21.56 1.03
CA GLY A 423 -9.91 21.84 0.72
C GLY A 423 -9.10 20.54 0.60
N GLY A 424 -8.28 20.44 -0.43
CA GLY A 424 -7.32 19.38 -0.64
C GLY A 424 -5.89 19.86 -0.40
N MET A 425 -5.11 19.09 0.36
CA MET A 425 -3.67 19.28 0.51
C MET A 425 -2.96 18.03 0.00
N ILE A 426 -2.07 18.19 -0.95
CA ILE A 426 -1.14 17.15 -1.34
C ILE A 426 0.28 17.49 -0.88
N VAL A 427 1.11 16.46 -0.76
CA VAL A 427 2.52 16.62 -0.37
C VAL A 427 3.40 15.93 -1.41
N ALA A 428 4.46 16.62 -1.81
CA ALA A 428 5.50 16.12 -2.70
C ALA A 428 6.90 16.43 -2.16
N GLY A 429 7.92 15.79 -2.73
CA GLY A 429 9.31 16.00 -2.39
C GLY A 429 10.24 15.41 -3.47
N PRO A 430 11.54 15.28 -3.21
CA PRO A 430 12.51 14.76 -4.18
C PRO A 430 12.20 13.35 -4.69
N GLU A 431 11.53 12.53 -3.87
CA GLU A 431 11.10 11.18 -4.24
C GLU A 431 9.71 11.16 -4.93
N GLY A 432 9.10 12.32 -5.23
CA GLY A 432 7.78 12.46 -5.83
C GLY A 432 6.65 12.64 -4.81
N PHE A 433 5.45 12.15 -5.14
CA PHE A 433 4.24 12.35 -4.33
C PHE A 433 4.21 11.51 -3.05
N ARG A 434 4.01 12.13 -1.88
CA ARG A 434 3.86 11.49 -0.56
C ARG A 434 2.38 11.27 -0.22
N LYS A 435 1.71 10.35 -0.92
CA LYS A 435 0.25 10.14 -0.85
C LYS A 435 -0.29 9.81 0.55
N THR A 436 0.51 9.26 1.46
CA THR A 436 0.13 8.99 2.84
C THR A 436 -0.05 10.25 3.68
N GLN A 437 0.55 11.36 3.24
CA GLN A 437 0.52 12.66 3.90
C GLN A 437 -0.54 13.61 3.32
N TYR A 438 -1.30 13.18 2.30
CA TYR A 438 -2.42 13.95 1.76
C TYR A 438 -3.50 14.15 2.81
N ARG A 439 -4.09 15.35 2.86
CA ARG A 439 -5.14 15.70 3.82
C ARG A 439 -6.33 16.33 3.12
N LYS A 440 -7.52 16.11 3.67
CA LYS A 440 -8.77 16.75 3.26
C LYS A 440 -9.31 17.57 4.41
N PHE A 441 -9.69 18.79 4.11
CA PHE A 441 -10.28 19.72 5.06
C PHE A 441 -11.73 19.92 4.69
N ASN A 442 -12.64 19.43 5.54
CA ASN A 442 -14.05 19.76 5.41
C ASN A 442 -14.25 21.19 5.90
N ILE A 443 -14.68 22.07 5.02
CA ILE A 443 -14.94 23.46 5.32
C ILE A 443 -16.30 23.54 6.02
N ARG A 444 -16.34 24.14 7.21
CA ARG A 444 -17.50 24.17 8.12
C ARG A 444 -17.96 25.59 8.48
N GLY A 445 -17.35 26.61 7.89
CA GLY A 445 -17.63 27.99 8.26
C GLY A 445 -19.09 28.37 8.04
N ASP A 446 -19.85 28.53 9.12
CA ASP A 446 -21.24 29.03 9.11
C ASP A 446 -21.31 30.49 8.60
N GLU A 447 -20.18 31.17 8.53
CA GLU A 447 -20.04 32.57 8.05
C GLU A 447 -19.58 32.68 6.59
N LEU A 448 -19.24 31.55 5.92
CA LEU A 448 -18.76 31.55 4.55
C LEU A 448 -19.94 31.56 3.56
N THR A 449 -20.00 32.59 2.73
CA THR A 449 -20.97 32.62 1.62
C THR A 449 -20.64 31.55 0.59
N PRO A 450 -21.64 30.87 0.01
CA PRO A 450 -21.41 29.90 -1.04
C PRO A 450 -20.60 30.49 -2.21
N GLY A 451 -19.39 29.92 -2.47
CA GLY A 451 -18.49 30.40 -3.52
C GLY A 451 -17.39 31.35 -3.05
N ASP A 452 -17.22 31.57 -1.73
CA ASP A 452 -16.10 32.34 -1.18
C ASP A 452 -14.82 31.50 -1.14
N ASP A 453 -14.16 31.42 -2.30
CA ASP A 453 -12.89 30.66 -2.46
C ASP A 453 -11.76 31.21 -1.58
N TYR A 454 -11.80 32.51 -1.24
CA TYR A 454 -10.82 33.16 -0.37
C TYR A 454 -11.00 32.77 1.09
N GLY A 455 -12.21 32.82 1.60
CA GLY A 455 -12.54 32.38 2.94
C GLY A 455 -12.28 30.90 3.15
N MET A 456 -12.57 30.07 2.14
CA MET A 456 -12.26 28.64 2.16
C MET A 456 -10.75 28.37 2.27
N MET A 457 -9.93 29.08 1.49
CA MET A 457 -8.47 28.95 1.55
C MET A 457 -7.95 29.38 2.93
N ARG A 458 -8.45 30.49 3.46
CA ARG A 458 -8.10 30.99 4.79
C ARG A 458 -8.40 29.96 5.89
N GLU A 459 -9.57 29.31 5.87
CA GLU A 459 -9.93 28.27 6.84
C GLU A 459 -8.99 27.08 6.77
N VAL A 460 -8.70 26.57 5.57
CA VAL A 460 -7.81 25.43 5.36
C VAL A 460 -6.41 25.70 5.91
N LEU A 461 -5.84 26.84 5.56
CA LEU A 461 -4.49 27.20 5.96
C LEU A 461 -4.40 27.49 7.48
N ARG A 462 -5.37 28.19 8.08
CA ARG A 462 -5.43 28.39 9.53
C ARG A 462 -5.47 27.07 10.29
N ARG A 463 -6.23 26.09 9.80
CA ARG A 463 -6.31 24.76 10.45
C ARG A 463 -5.03 23.98 10.31
N ARG A 464 -4.37 24.04 9.16
CA ARG A 464 -3.10 23.32 8.93
C ARG A 464 -1.94 23.96 9.67
N PHE A 465 -1.74 25.27 9.46
CA PHE A 465 -0.59 25.99 10.00
C PHE A 465 -0.79 26.40 11.45
N GLY A 466 -2.02 26.64 11.91
CA GLY A 466 -2.31 26.83 13.32
C GLY A 466 -2.07 25.56 14.15
N ARG A 467 -2.21 24.37 13.55
CA ARG A 467 -1.79 23.13 14.18
C ARG A 467 -0.26 23.00 14.20
N LEU A 468 0.41 23.31 13.09
CA LEU A 468 1.86 23.31 12.99
C LEU A 468 2.51 24.24 14.04
N ALA A 469 2.04 25.47 14.15
CA ALA A 469 2.54 26.43 15.14
C ALA A 469 2.39 25.92 16.58
N LYS A 470 1.26 25.28 16.92
CA LYS A 470 1.05 24.68 18.25
C LYS A 470 1.94 23.49 18.53
N GLU A 471 2.19 22.64 17.53
CA GLU A 471 3.09 21.50 17.63
C GLU A 471 4.54 21.99 17.80
N GLU A 472 4.95 23.06 17.11
CA GLU A 472 6.26 23.71 17.28
C GLU A 472 6.41 24.34 18.68
N GLU A 473 5.39 25.08 19.18
CA GLU A 473 5.39 25.64 20.54
C GLU A 473 5.48 24.54 21.61
N ALA A 474 4.90 23.37 21.36
CA ALA A 474 4.97 22.20 22.24
C ALA A 474 6.33 21.47 22.16
N GLY A 475 7.24 21.87 21.25
CA GLY A 475 8.54 21.22 21.04
C GLY A 475 8.42 19.84 20.34
N GLU A 476 7.30 19.59 19.64
CA GLU A 476 7.12 18.34 18.89
C GLU A 476 7.89 18.39 17.56
N GLU A 477 8.37 17.23 17.09
CA GLU A 477 9.00 17.14 15.76
C GLU A 477 7.91 17.29 14.67
N VAL A 478 7.91 18.44 13.98
CA VAL A 478 6.89 18.76 12.97
C VAL A 478 7.45 18.67 11.55
N GLU A 479 6.67 18.10 10.65
CA GLU A 479 6.97 18.13 9.22
C GLU A 479 6.59 19.50 8.63
N ARG A 480 7.55 20.43 8.60
CA ARG A 480 7.43 21.78 8.06
C ARG A 480 7.59 21.77 6.52
N PRO A 481 6.76 22.49 5.75
CA PRO A 481 6.99 22.63 4.31
C PRO A 481 8.11 23.64 4.01
N ASP A 482 8.92 23.35 3.01
CA ASP A 482 9.93 24.27 2.45
C ASP A 482 9.35 25.13 1.34
N LEU A 483 8.18 24.75 0.81
CA LEU A 483 7.45 25.49 -0.21
C LEU A 483 5.95 25.17 -0.12
N VAL A 484 5.15 26.23 -0.12
CA VAL A 484 3.68 26.15 -0.21
C VAL A 484 3.23 26.64 -1.58
N LEU A 485 2.46 25.82 -2.31
CA LEU A 485 1.83 26.18 -3.57
C LEU A 485 0.32 26.31 -3.39
N ILE A 486 -0.24 27.40 -3.88
CA ILE A 486 -1.69 27.66 -3.87
C ILE A 486 -2.21 27.60 -5.30
N ASP A 487 -3.15 26.68 -5.60
CA ASP A 487 -3.86 26.68 -6.89
C ASP A 487 -4.80 27.87 -6.93
N GLY A 488 -4.25 29.02 -7.35
CA GLY A 488 -4.96 30.29 -7.37
C GLY A 488 -4.09 31.48 -7.73
N GLY A 489 -4.75 32.60 -8.02
CA GLY A 489 -4.11 33.87 -8.38
C GLY A 489 -3.73 34.75 -7.18
N ALA A 490 -3.44 36.02 -7.47
CA ALA A 490 -2.98 36.99 -6.49
C ALA A 490 -3.89 37.12 -5.26
N GLY A 491 -5.21 36.99 -5.40
CA GLY A 491 -6.14 37.12 -4.29
C GLY A 491 -6.04 35.96 -3.30
N GLN A 492 -5.99 34.69 -3.77
CA GLN A 492 -5.83 33.53 -2.90
C GLN A 492 -4.45 33.49 -2.26
N LEU A 493 -3.40 33.94 -2.99
CA LEU A 493 -2.07 34.13 -2.42
C LEU A 493 -2.07 35.15 -1.29
N ALA A 494 -2.74 36.29 -1.46
CA ALA A 494 -2.83 37.34 -0.42
C ALA A 494 -3.45 36.80 0.88
N GLU A 495 -4.51 36.00 0.79
CA GLU A 495 -5.10 35.31 1.94
C GLU A 495 -4.14 34.32 2.61
N ALA A 496 -3.41 33.54 1.80
CA ALA A 496 -2.42 32.62 2.33
C ALA A 496 -1.30 33.35 3.09
N VAL A 497 -0.77 34.44 2.52
CA VAL A 497 0.27 35.26 3.15
C VAL A 497 -0.25 35.91 4.45
N ALA A 498 -1.49 36.39 4.47
CA ALA A 498 -2.11 36.99 5.65
C ALA A 498 -2.20 35.94 6.79
N VAL A 499 -2.64 34.73 6.50
CA VAL A 499 -2.72 33.64 7.50
C VAL A 499 -1.34 33.26 8.02
N MET A 500 -0.33 33.15 7.13
CA MET A 500 1.04 32.84 7.56
C MET A 500 1.60 33.94 8.45
N ALA A 501 1.34 35.20 8.12
CA ALA A 501 1.73 36.36 8.93
C ALA A 501 1.04 36.36 10.31
N GLU A 502 -0.27 36.08 10.39
CA GLU A 502 -1.03 35.96 11.64
C GLU A 502 -0.43 34.88 12.58
N LEU A 503 0.14 33.82 12.01
CA LEU A 503 0.70 32.69 12.75
C LEU A 503 2.22 32.82 12.98
N GLY A 504 2.85 33.92 12.55
CA GLY A 504 4.29 34.13 12.71
C GLY A 504 5.20 33.28 11.81
N LEU A 505 4.64 32.66 10.76
CA LEU A 505 5.34 31.75 9.84
C LEU A 505 5.82 32.48 8.58
N HIS A 506 6.61 33.55 8.74
CA HIS A 506 7.06 34.41 7.64
C HIS A 506 8.14 33.78 6.77
N ASP A 507 8.82 32.78 7.27
CA ASP A 507 9.96 32.12 6.65
C ASP A 507 9.57 30.98 5.69
N ILE A 508 8.28 30.59 5.63
CA ILE A 508 7.79 29.60 4.68
C ILE A 508 7.43 30.29 3.36
N PRO A 509 8.12 29.97 2.24
CA PRO A 509 7.80 30.53 0.93
C PRO A 509 6.42 30.09 0.45
N VAL A 510 5.59 31.05 0.02
CA VAL A 510 4.26 30.80 -0.54
C VAL A 510 4.19 31.32 -1.97
N VAL A 511 3.75 30.49 -2.92
CA VAL A 511 3.64 30.82 -4.34
C VAL A 511 2.23 30.49 -4.84
N GLY A 512 1.58 31.46 -5.48
CA GLY A 512 0.32 31.24 -6.19
C GLY A 512 0.57 30.76 -7.61
N VAL A 513 -0.25 29.82 -8.07
CA VAL A 513 -0.19 29.26 -9.42
C VAL A 513 -1.56 29.39 -10.08
N ALA A 514 -1.71 30.29 -11.06
CA ALA A 514 -2.96 30.46 -11.79
C ALA A 514 -2.83 30.04 -13.25
N LYS A 515 -3.91 29.54 -13.81
CA LYS A 515 -4.03 29.28 -15.26
C LYS A 515 -3.94 30.61 -16.03
N GLY A 516 -3.35 30.57 -17.21
CA GLY A 516 -3.32 31.71 -18.12
C GLY A 516 -4.72 32.16 -18.56
N PRO A 517 -4.84 33.34 -19.19
CA PRO A 517 -6.14 33.95 -19.56
C PRO A 517 -7.03 33.04 -20.41
N ASP A 518 -6.45 32.24 -21.28
CA ASP A 518 -7.17 31.35 -22.21
C ASP A 518 -7.38 29.93 -21.67
N ARG A 519 -7.05 29.67 -20.40
CA ARG A 519 -7.10 28.36 -19.74
C ARG A 519 -6.29 27.25 -20.42
N ASP A 520 -5.40 27.61 -21.33
CA ASP A 520 -4.51 26.67 -22.02
C ASP A 520 -3.39 26.18 -21.10
N ALA A 521 -3.10 24.90 -21.19
CA ALA A 521 -1.98 24.28 -20.47
C ALA A 521 -0.65 24.85 -21.00
N GLY A 522 0.25 25.24 -20.09
CA GLY A 522 1.56 25.80 -20.42
C GLY A 522 1.67 27.33 -20.27
N LEU A 523 0.56 28.03 -20.02
CA LEU A 523 0.53 29.47 -19.82
C LEU A 523 0.28 29.86 -18.35
N GLU A 524 0.73 29.01 -17.40
CA GLU A 524 0.59 29.26 -15.98
C GLU A 524 1.37 30.51 -15.57
N ARG A 525 0.72 31.35 -14.76
CA ARG A 525 1.31 32.52 -14.11
C ARG A 525 1.61 32.21 -12.66
N PHE A 526 2.83 32.52 -12.26
CA PHE A 526 3.31 32.38 -10.89
C PHE A 526 3.30 33.73 -10.18
N PHE A 527 2.83 33.70 -8.95
CA PHE A 527 2.70 34.88 -8.09
C PHE A 527 3.54 34.65 -6.84
N ILE A 528 4.49 35.54 -6.58
CA ILE A 528 5.32 35.56 -5.38
C ILE A 528 5.06 36.89 -4.66
N PRO A 529 4.92 36.92 -3.33
CA PRO A 529 4.73 38.16 -2.57
C PRO A 529 5.83 39.18 -2.89
N GLY A 530 5.42 40.42 -3.21
CA GLY A 530 6.36 41.51 -3.52
C GLY A 530 7.05 41.45 -4.89
N LYS A 531 6.75 40.45 -5.74
CA LYS A 531 7.27 40.37 -7.11
C LYS A 531 6.15 40.48 -8.16
N PRO A 532 6.43 41.02 -9.37
CA PRO A 532 5.46 40.98 -10.45
C PRO A 532 5.19 39.50 -10.88
N PRO A 533 3.96 39.20 -11.36
CA PRO A 533 3.66 37.88 -11.89
C PRO A 533 4.57 37.51 -13.07
N PHE A 534 5.01 36.28 -13.13
CA PHE A 534 5.88 35.79 -14.19
C PHE A 534 5.44 34.43 -14.72
N MET A 535 6.03 34.01 -15.80
CA MET A 535 5.82 32.70 -16.44
C MET A 535 7.15 31.98 -16.57
N LEU A 536 7.12 30.66 -16.47
CA LEU A 536 8.28 29.84 -16.81
C LEU A 536 8.31 29.55 -18.31
N PRO A 537 9.50 29.24 -18.87
CA PRO A 537 9.60 28.85 -20.29
C PRO A 537 8.70 27.66 -20.61
N LEU A 538 7.97 27.70 -21.73
CA LEU A 538 6.99 26.69 -22.14
C LEU A 538 7.50 25.23 -22.18
N LYS A 539 8.81 25.01 -22.32
CA LYS A 539 9.43 23.69 -22.33
C LYS A 539 10.24 23.38 -21.08
N SER A 540 10.13 24.21 -20.02
CA SER A 540 10.86 23.98 -18.79
C SER A 540 10.34 22.73 -18.07
N PRO A 541 11.21 21.79 -17.69
CA PRO A 541 10.86 20.66 -16.83
C PRO A 541 10.22 21.09 -15.52
N ALA A 542 10.64 22.22 -14.92
CA ALA A 542 10.05 22.80 -13.72
C ALA A 542 8.58 23.18 -13.94
N LEU A 543 8.24 23.78 -15.10
CA LEU A 543 6.85 24.10 -15.43
C LEU A 543 5.96 22.86 -15.45
N TYR A 544 6.38 21.80 -16.18
CA TYR A 544 5.64 20.53 -16.22
C TYR A 544 5.51 19.88 -14.85
N TYR A 545 6.54 19.97 -14.02
CA TYR A 545 6.49 19.44 -12.65
C TYR A 545 5.47 20.19 -11.81
N LEU A 546 5.47 21.52 -11.82
CA LEU A 546 4.52 22.36 -11.09
C LEU A 546 3.08 22.15 -11.58
N GLN A 547 2.87 21.98 -12.88
CA GLN A 547 1.58 21.60 -13.46
C GLN A 547 1.09 20.26 -12.89
N ARG A 548 1.97 19.23 -12.87
CA ARG A 548 1.63 17.92 -12.29
C ARG A 548 1.27 18.01 -10.82
N LEU A 549 1.95 18.85 -10.04
CA LEU A 549 1.61 19.08 -8.63
C LEU A 549 0.22 19.70 -8.52
N ARG A 550 -0.07 20.75 -9.27
CA ARG A 550 -1.37 21.41 -9.29
C ARG A 550 -2.50 20.46 -9.72
N ASP A 551 -2.31 19.75 -10.83
CA ASP A 551 -3.31 18.81 -11.36
C ASP A 551 -3.59 17.65 -10.39
N GLU A 552 -2.58 17.17 -9.65
CA GLU A 552 -2.76 16.16 -8.61
C GLU A 552 -3.54 16.73 -7.41
N ALA A 553 -3.30 17.99 -6.98
CA ALA A 553 -4.05 18.65 -5.93
C ALA A 553 -5.52 18.79 -6.34
N HIS A 554 -5.77 19.28 -7.55
CA HIS A 554 -7.11 19.42 -8.14
C HIS A 554 -7.84 18.07 -8.25
N ARG A 555 -7.15 17.02 -8.76
CA ARG A 555 -7.69 15.67 -8.82
C ARG A 555 -8.05 15.13 -7.43
N PHE A 556 -7.22 15.42 -6.41
CA PHE A 556 -7.44 14.96 -5.05
C PHE A 556 -8.61 15.68 -4.39
N ALA A 557 -8.74 16.99 -4.57
CA ALA A 557 -9.86 17.79 -4.08
C ALA A 557 -11.19 17.33 -4.71
N ILE A 558 -11.26 17.19 -6.04
CA ILE A 558 -12.46 16.70 -6.76
C ILE A 558 -12.79 15.24 -6.40
N GLY A 559 -11.81 14.39 -6.20
CA GLY A 559 -12.02 12.98 -5.84
C GLY A 559 -12.80 12.80 -4.54
N ALA A 560 -12.78 13.79 -3.63
CA ALA A 560 -13.58 13.82 -2.41
C ALA A 560 -15.08 13.89 -2.69
N HIS A 561 -15.46 14.68 -3.68
CA HIS A 561 -16.87 14.85 -4.06
C HIS A 561 -17.48 13.59 -4.65
N ARG A 562 -16.72 12.83 -5.46
CA ARG A 562 -17.20 11.56 -6.02
C ARG A 562 -17.48 10.52 -4.94
N THR A 563 -16.66 10.45 -3.92
CA THR A 563 -16.83 9.52 -2.80
C THR A 563 -18.03 9.90 -1.93
N ARG A 564 -18.26 11.19 -1.67
CA ARG A 564 -19.45 11.68 -0.94
C ARG A 564 -20.72 11.46 -1.74
N ARG A 565 -20.73 11.79 -3.04
CA ARG A 565 -21.86 11.51 -3.93
C ARG A 565 -22.25 10.02 -3.91
N SER A 566 -21.28 9.13 -3.87
CA SER A 566 -21.52 7.69 -3.71
C SER A 566 -22.08 7.33 -2.33
N MET A 567 -21.79 8.10 -1.29
CA MET A 567 -22.36 7.93 0.05
C MET A 567 -23.76 8.58 0.18
N ASP A 568 -23.96 9.76 -0.41
CA ASP A 568 -25.25 10.44 -0.41
C ASP A 568 -26.28 9.74 -1.30
N ILE A 569 -25.86 9.14 -2.42
CA ILE A 569 -26.71 8.25 -3.25
C ILE A 569 -27.14 7.00 -2.47
N LYS A 570 -26.43 6.62 -1.40
CA LYS A 570 -26.83 5.52 -0.51
C LYS A 570 -27.83 5.93 0.56
N LYS A 571 -28.03 7.21 0.83
CA LYS A 571 -29.11 7.70 1.68
C LYS A 571 -30.41 7.67 0.88
N ASN A 572 -31.22 6.67 1.15
CA ASN A 572 -32.53 6.54 0.51
C ASN A 572 -33.52 7.37 1.35
N PRO A 573 -34.32 8.29 0.76
CA PRO A 573 -35.31 9.05 1.50
C PRO A 573 -36.24 8.22 2.38
N LEU A 574 -36.44 6.95 2.06
CA LEU A 574 -37.18 6.01 2.89
C LEU A 574 -36.52 5.70 4.24
N ASP A 575 -35.23 5.97 4.41
CA ASP A 575 -34.51 5.76 5.68
C ASP A 575 -34.83 6.87 6.71
N GLU A 576 -35.37 8.00 6.28
CA GLU A 576 -35.74 9.13 7.12
C GLU A 576 -37.17 9.02 7.67
N ILE A 577 -37.94 8.03 7.18
CA ILE A 577 -39.31 7.84 7.58
C ILE A 577 -39.37 6.91 8.81
N GLU A 578 -39.84 7.44 9.93
CA GLU A 578 -39.99 6.70 11.17
C GLU A 578 -40.95 5.52 10.99
N GLY A 579 -40.48 4.30 11.31
CA GLY A 579 -41.22 3.06 11.12
C GLY A 579 -40.92 2.32 9.81
N VAL A 580 -40.11 2.88 8.90
CA VAL A 580 -39.61 2.20 7.70
C VAL A 580 -38.25 1.60 7.94
N GLY A 581 -38.19 0.44 8.57
CA GLY A 581 -36.95 -0.31 8.75
C GLY A 581 -36.53 -1.05 7.46
N PRO A 582 -35.32 -1.72 7.46
CA PRO A 582 -34.75 -2.35 6.26
C PRO A 582 -35.66 -3.33 5.52
N GLY A 583 -36.49 -4.10 6.25
CA GLY A 583 -37.44 -5.04 5.68
C GLY A 583 -38.58 -4.35 4.90
N ARG A 584 -39.21 -3.35 5.52
CA ARG A 584 -40.29 -2.55 4.91
C ARG A 584 -39.78 -1.71 3.74
N LYS A 585 -38.58 -1.14 3.86
CA LYS A 585 -37.90 -0.44 2.75
C LYS A 585 -37.73 -1.37 1.54
N LYS A 586 -37.26 -2.62 1.78
CA LYS A 586 -37.07 -3.62 0.72
C LYS A 586 -38.38 -3.96 0.04
N ALA A 587 -39.47 -4.16 0.80
CA ALA A 587 -40.80 -4.45 0.28
C ALA A 587 -41.34 -3.29 -0.55
N LEU A 588 -41.20 -2.04 -0.08
CA LEU A 588 -41.60 -0.84 -0.81
C LEU A 588 -40.86 -0.67 -2.13
N LEU A 589 -39.51 -0.82 -2.09
CA LEU A 589 -38.69 -0.72 -3.31
C LEU A 589 -38.94 -1.86 -4.29
N HIS A 590 -39.31 -3.04 -3.80
CA HIS A 590 -39.67 -4.16 -4.65
C HIS A 590 -41.03 -3.92 -5.35
N ALA A 591 -41.98 -3.33 -4.63
CA ALA A 591 -43.32 -3.05 -5.17
C ALA A 591 -43.33 -1.87 -6.17
N PHE A 592 -42.55 -0.79 -5.88
CA PHE A 592 -42.63 0.46 -6.66
C PHE A 592 -41.35 0.79 -7.42
N GLY A 593 -40.32 -0.05 -7.39
CA GLY A 593 -39.07 0.06 -8.14
C GLY A 593 -38.08 1.09 -7.61
N SER A 594 -38.50 2.20 -7.03
CA SER A 594 -37.65 3.29 -6.52
C SER A 594 -38.36 4.09 -5.43
N ALA A 595 -37.57 4.85 -4.62
CA ALA A 595 -38.13 5.79 -3.62
C ALA A 595 -39.05 6.84 -4.28
N LYS A 596 -38.70 7.28 -5.50
CA LYS A 596 -39.57 8.19 -6.30
C LYS A 596 -40.87 7.53 -6.73
N GLY A 597 -40.87 6.21 -6.99
CA GLY A 597 -42.06 5.41 -7.25
C GLY A 597 -42.94 5.32 -6.00
N VAL A 598 -42.36 5.07 -4.83
CA VAL A 598 -43.06 5.07 -3.54
C VAL A 598 -43.70 6.44 -3.25
N GLY A 599 -43.00 7.55 -3.52
CA GLY A 599 -43.51 8.90 -3.32
C GLY A 599 -44.69 9.27 -4.24
N ARG A 600 -44.88 8.57 -5.36
CA ARG A 600 -45.99 8.76 -6.30
C ARG A 600 -47.18 7.82 -6.02
N ALA A 601 -46.98 6.82 -5.19
CA ALA A 601 -48.02 5.82 -4.89
C ALA A 601 -49.12 6.41 -4.00
N SER A 602 -50.37 5.97 -4.21
CA SER A 602 -51.46 6.34 -3.32
C SER A 602 -51.38 5.62 -1.98
N VAL A 603 -52.03 6.15 -0.93
CA VAL A 603 -52.09 5.48 0.38
C VAL A 603 -52.68 4.06 0.23
N VAL A 604 -53.67 3.89 -0.64
CA VAL A 604 -54.31 2.60 -0.91
C VAL A 604 -53.34 1.57 -1.53
N ASP A 605 -52.41 2.03 -2.39
CA ASP A 605 -51.42 1.15 -3.00
C ASP A 605 -50.27 0.82 -2.02
N LEU A 606 -49.90 1.77 -1.17
CA LEU A 606 -48.89 1.56 -0.13
C LEU A 606 -49.34 0.51 0.89
N VAL A 607 -50.61 0.49 1.29
CA VAL A 607 -51.18 -0.50 2.23
C VAL A 607 -51.14 -1.93 1.67
N LYS A 608 -51.14 -2.11 0.35
CA LYS A 608 -51.05 -3.43 -0.29
C LYS A 608 -49.68 -4.09 -0.13
N VAL A 609 -48.65 -3.32 0.31
CA VAL A 609 -47.29 -3.82 0.50
C VAL A 609 -47.18 -4.52 1.85
N GLU A 610 -46.64 -5.73 1.86
CA GLU A 610 -46.43 -6.53 3.06
C GLU A 610 -45.69 -5.75 4.17
N GLY A 611 -46.28 -5.72 5.37
CA GLY A 611 -45.72 -5.04 6.52
C GLY A 611 -46.02 -3.53 6.61
N ILE A 612 -46.82 -2.96 5.69
CA ILE A 612 -47.26 -1.55 5.68
C ILE A 612 -48.73 -1.48 6.12
N ASN A 613 -48.98 -0.89 7.29
CA ASN A 613 -50.32 -0.62 7.76
C ASN A 613 -50.80 0.79 7.33
N GLN A 614 -52.08 1.08 7.53
CA GLN A 614 -52.71 2.33 7.14
C GLN A 614 -51.95 3.58 7.69
N ALA A 615 -51.65 3.57 8.98
CA ALA A 615 -50.96 4.71 9.64
C ALA A 615 -49.53 4.93 9.11
N LEU A 616 -48.81 3.88 8.73
CA LEU A 616 -47.49 3.98 8.13
C LEU A 616 -47.56 4.44 6.67
N ALA A 617 -48.57 3.95 5.90
CA ALA A 617 -48.83 4.38 4.53
C ALA A 617 -49.11 5.89 4.45
N GLU A 618 -49.95 6.39 5.35
CA GLU A 618 -50.23 7.84 5.47
C GLU A 618 -48.98 8.65 5.82
N ARG A 619 -48.13 8.15 6.69
CA ARG A 619 -46.84 8.79 7.08
C ARG A 619 -45.87 8.84 5.89
N ILE A 620 -45.76 7.73 5.14
CA ILE A 620 -44.92 7.67 3.93
C ILE A 620 -45.42 8.67 2.90
N HIS A 621 -46.75 8.68 2.64
CA HIS A 621 -47.37 9.57 1.67
C HIS A 621 -47.23 11.07 2.09
N ALA A 622 -47.39 11.38 3.38
CA ALA A 622 -47.20 12.74 3.91
C ALA A 622 -45.76 13.21 3.81
N PHE A 623 -44.76 12.32 4.05
CA PHE A 623 -43.35 12.62 3.94
C PHE A 623 -42.98 13.12 2.53
N PHE A 624 -43.39 12.42 1.49
CA PHE A 624 -43.11 12.78 0.10
C PHE A 624 -43.96 13.95 -0.45
N ARG A 625 -44.97 14.42 0.27
CA ARG A 625 -45.74 15.62 -0.09
C ARG A 625 -45.23 16.89 0.63
N LYS A 626 -44.46 16.74 1.72
CA LYS A 626 -43.84 17.86 2.42
C LYS A 626 -42.45 18.23 1.87
N ALA A 627 -41.82 17.33 1.12
CA ALA A 627 -40.57 17.51 0.39
C ALA A 627 -40.83 17.92 -1.07
#